data_257be0081022e7fdc0ad27ba72f4513a
#
_entry.id   257be0081022e7fdc0ad27ba72f4513a
#
_cell.length_a   1.000
_cell.length_b   1.000
_cell.length_c   1.000
_cell.angle_alpha   90.00
_cell.angle_beta   90.00
_cell.angle_gamma   90.00
#
_symmetry.space_group_name_H-M   'P 1'
#
loop_
_entity.id
_entity.type
_entity.pdbx_description
1 polymer ?
#
loop_
_entity_poly.entity_id
_entity_poly.type
_entity_poly.pdbx_seq_one_letter_code
_entity_poly.pdbx_strand_id
1 'polypeptide(L)'
;MSKDPKAAGSKVVLITGGSRGIGAGIAKRFAAEGYQVAIGYRNGKPAAEKVLSEIAATGAQGMAVAGDIARPEDAKAMVAQVVATFGHIDVLVNCAGIAEYRPIEKTDADFFHAVFDINVLGTVSMIQAALPHMPAPGGRIVNFSSGLATRPIPTSSIYSASKAAVAALSHALAKELGPRGISVNTIAPGVIETEMTTEILAERGANIVAMTPLGRIGQTDDISGIALFLASPDAKWLTGRTFIADGGVS
;
A
#
# COMPACT_ATOMS: atom_id res chain seq x y z
N MET A 1 -24.94 25.29 2.84
CA MET A 1 -25.47 24.18 3.63
C MET A 1 -24.30 23.48 4.27
N SER A 2 -24.07 23.72 5.56
CA SER A 2 -23.01 23.07 6.34
C SER A 2 -23.33 21.58 6.47
N LYS A 3 -22.49 20.70 5.89
CA LYS A 3 -22.53 19.27 6.18
C LYS A 3 -21.88 19.07 7.54
N ASP A 4 -22.69 18.70 8.50
CA ASP A 4 -22.23 18.29 9.83
C ASP A 4 -21.42 16.98 9.69
N PRO A 5 -20.09 16.94 9.93
CA PRO A 5 -19.27 15.77 9.66
C PRO A 5 -19.44 14.65 10.71
N LYS A 6 -20.32 14.81 11.69
CA LYS A 6 -20.50 13.87 12.81
C LYS A 6 -21.64 12.85 12.66
N ALA A 7 -22.38 12.81 11.56
CA ALA A 7 -23.58 11.99 11.42
C ALA A 7 -23.40 10.66 10.63
N ALA A 8 -22.26 10.43 9.99
CA ALA A 8 -21.87 9.11 9.47
C ALA A 8 -20.52 8.78 10.09
N GLY A 9 -20.37 7.62 10.74
CA GLY A 9 -19.11 7.20 11.37
C GLY A 9 -17.94 7.41 10.42
N SER A 10 -16.82 7.96 10.94
CA SER A 10 -15.63 8.25 10.11
C SER A 10 -15.16 6.96 9.46
N LYS A 11 -14.83 6.99 8.16
CA LYS A 11 -14.28 5.83 7.45
C LYS A 11 -12.95 5.43 8.04
N VAL A 12 -12.67 4.13 8.06
CA VAL A 12 -11.45 3.54 8.61
C VAL A 12 -10.56 3.04 7.47
N VAL A 13 -9.29 3.44 7.49
CA VAL A 13 -8.26 2.89 6.61
C VAL A 13 -7.19 2.15 7.40
N LEU A 14 -6.86 0.93 6.95
CA LEU A 14 -5.69 0.18 7.43
C LEU A 14 -4.61 0.17 6.34
N ILE A 15 -3.40 0.65 6.68
CA ILE A 15 -2.28 0.78 5.75
C ILE A 15 -1.11 -0.05 6.27
N THR A 16 -0.73 -1.13 5.60
CA THR A 16 0.49 -1.86 5.93
C THR A 16 1.72 -1.10 5.44
N GLY A 17 2.83 -1.17 6.20
CA GLY A 17 4.02 -0.38 5.88
C GLY A 17 3.82 1.13 6.09
N GLY A 18 2.87 1.53 6.95
CA GLY A 18 2.46 2.92 7.16
C GLY A 18 3.44 3.79 7.96
N SER A 19 4.55 3.23 8.47
CA SER A 19 5.48 3.97 9.32
C SER A 19 6.51 4.82 8.56
N ARG A 20 6.67 4.64 7.24
CA ARG A 20 7.63 5.38 6.42
C ARG A 20 7.23 5.41 4.94
N GLY A 21 7.95 6.21 4.15
CA GLY A 21 7.86 6.25 2.69
C GLY A 21 6.45 6.49 2.17
N ILE A 22 6.05 5.74 1.14
CA ILE A 22 4.75 5.86 0.48
C ILE A 22 3.61 5.60 1.47
N GLY A 23 3.72 4.56 2.32
CA GLY A 23 2.68 4.22 3.30
C GLY A 23 2.42 5.35 4.30
N ALA A 24 3.46 6.03 4.78
CA ALA A 24 3.31 7.19 5.66
C ALA A 24 2.68 8.38 4.93
N GLY A 25 3.05 8.63 3.66
CA GLY A 25 2.41 9.65 2.82
C GLY A 25 0.90 9.39 2.67
N ILE A 26 0.53 8.13 2.38
CA ILE A 26 -0.88 7.72 2.29
C ILE A 26 -1.60 7.93 3.63
N ALA A 27 -0.99 7.51 4.75
CA ALA A 27 -1.59 7.65 6.07
C ALA A 27 -1.93 9.13 6.41
N LYS A 28 -1.00 10.03 6.15
CA LYS A 28 -1.21 11.48 6.35
C LYS A 28 -2.27 12.05 5.42
N ARG A 29 -2.29 11.62 4.16
CA ARG A 29 -3.29 12.08 3.18
C ARG A 29 -4.70 11.65 3.58
N PHE A 30 -4.89 10.39 3.99
CA PHE A 30 -6.19 9.90 4.43
C PHE A 30 -6.64 10.58 5.73
N ALA A 31 -5.72 10.84 6.67
CA ALA A 31 -6.02 11.60 7.88
C ALA A 31 -6.53 13.01 7.58
N ALA A 32 -5.90 13.71 6.64
CA ALA A 32 -6.34 15.06 6.21
C ALA A 32 -7.75 15.07 5.59
N GLU A 33 -8.20 13.95 5.06
CA GLU A 33 -9.56 13.76 4.51
C GLU A 33 -10.56 13.21 5.56
N GLY A 34 -10.17 13.16 6.83
CA GLY A 34 -11.05 12.80 7.94
C GLY A 34 -11.23 11.30 8.18
N TYR A 35 -10.37 10.44 7.60
CA TYR A 35 -10.37 9.02 7.93
C TYR A 35 -9.78 8.77 9.32
N GLN A 36 -10.30 7.76 10.01
CA GLN A 36 -9.58 7.10 11.10
C GLN A 36 -8.49 6.21 10.48
N VAL A 37 -7.25 6.34 10.94
CA VAL A 37 -6.09 5.73 10.26
C VAL A 37 -5.40 4.72 11.16
N ALA A 38 -5.34 3.47 10.71
CA ALA A 38 -4.48 2.46 11.31
C ALA A 38 -3.25 2.24 10.43
N ILE A 39 -2.05 2.33 11.01
CA ILE A 39 -0.80 2.03 10.32
C ILE A 39 -0.19 0.74 10.86
N GLY A 40 0.06 -0.21 9.95
CA GLY A 40 0.79 -1.44 10.24
C GLY A 40 2.29 -1.25 10.06
N TYR A 41 3.09 -1.78 10.98
CA TYR A 41 4.54 -1.76 10.88
C TYR A 41 5.15 -3.04 11.49
N ARG A 42 6.33 -3.45 11.01
CA ARG A 42 7.07 -4.57 11.59
C ARG A 42 8.13 -4.08 12.57
N ASN A 43 8.98 -3.19 12.11
CA ASN A 43 10.07 -2.59 12.85
C ASN A 43 9.96 -1.06 12.83
N GLY A 44 10.60 -0.38 13.77
CA GLY A 44 10.64 1.07 13.77
C GLY A 44 9.45 1.73 14.47
N LYS A 45 9.13 1.29 15.69
CA LYS A 45 8.11 1.91 16.54
C LYS A 45 8.24 3.45 16.62
N PRO A 46 9.44 4.05 16.79
CA PRO A 46 9.57 5.51 16.80
C PRO A 46 9.10 6.19 15.50
N ALA A 47 9.35 5.56 14.34
CA ALA A 47 8.86 6.10 13.06
C ALA A 47 7.33 6.03 12.97
N ALA A 48 6.71 4.95 13.45
CA ALA A 48 5.26 4.82 13.54
C ALA A 48 4.66 5.88 14.46
N GLU A 49 5.25 6.11 15.64
CA GLU A 49 4.81 7.14 16.60
C GLU A 49 4.92 8.56 16.01
N LYS A 50 5.96 8.83 15.23
CA LYS A 50 6.09 10.11 14.51
C LYS A 50 4.94 10.31 13.53
N VAL A 51 4.61 9.30 12.73
CA VAL A 51 3.47 9.37 11.78
C VAL A 51 2.16 9.56 12.53
N LEU A 52 1.95 8.89 13.67
CA LEU A 52 0.76 9.09 14.50
C LEU A 52 0.65 10.52 15.04
N SER A 53 1.76 11.13 15.44
CA SER A 53 1.79 12.54 15.86
C SER A 53 1.39 13.48 14.72
N GLU A 54 1.87 13.21 13.50
CA GLU A 54 1.50 13.98 12.31
C GLU A 54 0.02 13.80 11.93
N ILE A 55 -0.54 12.58 12.08
CA ILE A 55 -1.97 12.30 11.91
C ILE A 55 -2.81 13.06 12.95
N ALA A 56 -2.42 13.01 14.23
CA ALA A 56 -3.12 13.71 15.30
C ALA A 56 -3.17 15.23 15.10
N ALA A 57 -2.13 15.81 14.50
CA ALA A 57 -2.10 17.22 14.15
C ALA A 57 -3.17 17.64 13.13
N THR A 58 -3.72 16.70 12.34
CA THR A 58 -4.88 16.97 11.44
C THR A 58 -6.23 16.90 12.15
N GLY A 59 -6.27 16.50 13.42
CA GLY A 59 -7.48 16.22 14.18
C GLY A 59 -8.06 14.81 13.95
N ALA A 60 -7.41 13.99 13.13
CA ALA A 60 -7.83 12.60 12.88
C ALA A 60 -7.37 11.66 14.01
N GLN A 61 -8.13 10.59 14.22
CA GLN A 61 -7.71 9.51 15.11
C GLN A 61 -6.77 8.56 14.36
N GLY A 62 -5.65 8.23 14.99
CA GLY A 62 -4.67 7.28 14.45
C GLY A 62 -4.30 6.20 15.46
N MET A 63 -3.97 5.00 14.96
CA MET A 63 -3.35 3.94 15.75
C MET A 63 -2.24 3.26 14.96
N ALA A 64 -1.29 2.65 15.68
CA ALA A 64 -0.25 1.83 15.08
C ALA A 64 -0.35 0.40 15.59
N VAL A 65 -0.26 -0.57 14.70
CA VAL A 65 -0.29 -2.00 15.01
C VAL A 65 1.01 -2.65 14.54
N ALA A 66 1.69 -3.33 15.46
CA ALA A 66 2.92 -4.05 15.15
C ALA A 66 2.61 -5.48 14.69
N GLY A 67 3.31 -5.95 13.66
CA GLY A 67 3.21 -7.33 13.18
C GLY A 67 4.02 -7.53 11.90
N ASP A 68 4.43 -8.77 11.65
CA ASP A 68 5.04 -9.20 10.40
C ASP A 68 3.97 -9.79 9.49
N ILE A 69 3.62 -9.09 8.41
CA ILE A 69 2.58 -9.54 7.49
C ILE A 69 2.93 -10.85 6.75
N ALA A 70 4.21 -11.23 6.71
CA ALA A 70 4.62 -12.54 6.21
C ALA A 70 4.11 -13.70 7.08
N ARG A 71 3.63 -13.41 8.29
CA ARG A 71 3.06 -14.36 9.24
C ARG A 71 1.54 -14.17 9.31
N PRO A 72 0.74 -15.13 8.81
CA PRO A 72 -0.72 -14.99 8.78
C PRO A 72 -1.37 -14.73 10.14
N GLU A 73 -0.79 -15.25 11.21
CA GLU A 73 -1.24 -15.02 12.58
C GLU A 73 -1.05 -13.55 13.00
N ASP A 74 0.06 -12.92 12.63
CA ASP A 74 0.30 -11.51 12.91
C ASP A 74 -0.67 -10.63 12.12
N ALA A 75 -0.93 -10.95 10.84
CA ALA A 75 -1.92 -10.24 10.02
C ALA A 75 -3.31 -10.27 10.67
N LYS A 76 -3.74 -11.44 11.19
CA LYS A 76 -5.01 -11.57 11.93
C LYS A 76 -5.01 -10.73 13.21
N ALA A 77 -3.92 -10.77 13.98
CA ALA A 77 -3.79 -10.01 15.22
C ALA A 77 -3.82 -8.49 14.98
N MET A 78 -3.14 -8.02 13.93
CA MET A 78 -3.17 -6.61 13.51
C MET A 78 -4.57 -6.14 13.17
N VAL A 79 -5.28 -6.89 12.32
CA VAL A 79 -6.67 -6.58 11.93
C VAL A 79 -7.60 -6.61 13.15
N ALA A 80 -7.47 -7.60 14.03
CA ALA A 80 -8.29 -7.70 15.24
C ALA A 80 -8.13 -6.47 16.15
N GLN A 81 -6.91 -5.94 16.31
CA GLN A 81 -6.66 -4.71 17.07
C GLN A 81 -7.34 -3.48 16.42
N VAL A 82 -7.27 -3.35 15.10
CA VAL A 82 -7.93 -2.26 14.36
C VAL A 82 -9.45 -2.33 14.53
N VAL A 83 -10.03 -3.51 14.38
CA VAL A 83 -11.47 -3.74 14.51
C VAL A 83 -11.94 -3.51 15.95
N ALA A 84 -11.16 -3.93 16.95
CA ALA A 84 -11.46 -3.67 18.36
C ALA A 84 -11.50 -2.16 18.68
N THR A 85 -10.70 -1.36 17.97
CA THR A 85 -10.60 0.10 18.20
C THR A 85 -11.60 0.88 17.36
N PHE A 86 -11.74 0.57 16.08
CA PHE A 86 -12.52 1.35 15.11
C PHE A 86 -13.80 0.67 14.61
N GLY A 87 -13.99 -0.61 14.94
CA GLY A 87 -15.20 -1.36 14.64
C GLY A 87 -15.21 -2.06 13.27
N HIS A 88 -14.58 -1.49 12.27
CA HIS A 88 -14.57 -2.00 10.88
C HIS A 88 -13.35 -1.49 10.10
N ILE A 89 -13.26 -1.89 8.82
CA ILE A 89 -12.22 -1.41 7.89
C ILE A 89 -12.90 -1.11 6.55
N ASP A 90 -13.00 0.17 6.16
CA ASP A 90 -13.54 0.56 4.84
C ASP A 90 -12.51 0.37 3.74
N VAL A 91 -11.24 0.66 4.04
CA VAL A 91 -10.14 0.65 3.08
C VAL A 91 -8.96 -0.13 3.63
N LEU A 92 -8.49 -1.10 2.85
CA LEU A 92 -7.22 -1.78 3.11
C LEU A 92 -6.20 -1.34 2.04
N VAL A 93 -5.07 -0.79 2.49
CA VAL A 93 -3.94 -0.44 1.61
C VAL A 93 -2.76 -1.35 1.94
N ASN A 94 -2.46 -2.30 1.06
CA ASN A 94 -1.33 -3.20 1.17
C ASN A 94 -0.09 -2.55 0.55
N CYS A 95 0.57 -1.66 1.32
CA CYS A 95 1.75 -0.91 0.89
C CYS A 95 3.06 -1.50 1.43
N ALA A 96 3.02 -2.38 2.43
CA ALA A 96 4.21 -3.05 2.92
C ALA A 96 4.85 -3.94 1.84
N GLY A 97 6.18 -3.90 1.77
CA GLY A 97 6.94 -4.70 0.82
C GLY A 97 8.44 -4.42 0.96
N ILE A 98 9.23 -5.31 0.40
CA ILE A 98 10.67 -5.14 0.27
C ILE A 98 11.06 -5.14 -1.21
N ALA A 99 12.11 -4.40 -1.54
CA ALA A 99 12.71 -4.30 -2.87
C ALA A 99 14.17 -4.71 -2.76
N GLU A 100 14.42 -6.02 -2.85
CA GLU A 100 15.74 -6.58 -2.86
C GLU A 100 16.04 -7.20 -4.22
N TYR A 101 17.26 -7.02 -4.70
CA TYR A 101 17.70 -7.44 -6.00
C TYR A 101 18.90 -8.38 -5.89
N ARG A 102 18.87 -9.48 -6.67
CA ARG A 102 19.93 -10.46 -6.66
C ARG A 102 20.03 -11.13 -8.04
N PRO A 103 21.25 -11.35 -8.58
CA PRO A 103 21.42 -12.13 -9.79
C PRO A 103 20.82 -13.53 -9.63
N ILE A 104 20.26 -14.09 -10.70
CA ILE A 104 19.52 -15.36 -10.62
C ILE A 104 20.39 -16.52 -10.13
N GLU A 105 21.64 -16.55 -10.51
CA GLU A 105 22.62 -17.58 -10.10
C GLU A 105 23.00 -17.52 -8.62
N LYS A 106 22.67 -16.41 -7.93
CA LYS A 106 22.88 -16.21 -6.49
C LYS A 106 21.59 -16.28 -5.70
N THR A 107 20.46 -16.50 -6.38
CA THR A 107 19.13 -16.60 -5.74
C THR A 107 18.97 -17.99 -5.14
N ASP A 108 18.76 -18.05 -3.84
CA ASP A 108 18.43 -19.27 -3.10
C ASP A 108 16.95 -19.25 -2.64
N ALA A 109 16.50 -20.33 -2.03
CA ALA A 109 15.13 -20.45 -1.51
C ALA A 109 14.85 -19.42 -0.41
N ASP A 110 15.81 -19.13 0.45
CA ASP A 110 15.64 -18.17 1.55
C ASP A 110 15.40 -16.75 1.02
N PHE A 111 16.16 -16.35 0.00
CA PHE A 111 15.92 -15.07 -0.66
C PHE A 111 14.55 -15.01 -1.36
N PHE A 112 14.18 -16.09 -2.05
CA PHE A 112 12.87 -16.20 -2.68
C PHE A 112 11.76 -16.03 -1.64
N HIS A 113 11.81 -16.77 -0.54
CA HIS A 113 10.84 -16.70 0.54
C HIS A 113 10.82 -15.32 1.20
N ALA A 114 11.99 -14.72 1.50
CA ALA A 114 12.05 -13.37 2.06
C ALA A 114 11.26 -12.36 1.24
N VAL A 115 11.34 -12.42 -0.10
CA VAL A 115 10.63 -11.49 -0.98
C VAL A 115 9.16 -11.89 -1.15
N PHE A 116 8.85 -13.15 -1.45
CA PHE A 116 7.48 -13.59 -1.74
C PHE A 116 6.60 -13.62 -0.49
N ASP A 117 7.14 -14.00 0.66
CA ASP A 117 6.36 -14.07 1.90
C ASP A 117 5.91 -12.69 2.35
N ILE A 118 6.74 -11.66 2.18
CA ILE A 118 6.32 -10.29 2.49
C ILE A 118 5.42 -9.72 1.39
N ASN A 119 5.87 -9.75 0.13
CA ASN A 119 5.20 -9.03 -0.95
C ASN A 119 3.89 -9.69 -1.39
N VAL A 120 3.82 -11.01 -1.37
CA VAL A 120 2.68 -11.79 -1.90
C VAL A 120 1.86 -12.40 -0.77
N LEU A 121 2.45 -13.30 0.04
CA LEU A 121 1.73 -13.96 1.13
C LEU A 121 1.19 -12.93 2.14
N GLY A 122 1.99 -11.92 2.49
CA GLY A 122 1.56 -10.83 3.37
C GLY A 122 0.35 -10.06 2.83
N THR A 123 0.34 -9.76 1.52
CA THR A 123 -0.82 -9.14 0.86
C THR A 123 -2.06 -10.04 0.97
N VAL A 124 -1.93 -11.34 0.69
CA VAL A 124 -3.03 -12.31 0.82
C VAL A 124 -3.53 -12.39 2.25
N SER A 125 -2.62 -12.53 3.21
CA SER A 125 -2.95 -12.67 4.65
C SER A 125 -3.72 -11.46 5.19
N MET A 126 -3.29 -10.25 4.82
CA MET A 126 -3.98 -9.02 5.21
C MET A 126 -5.36 -8.91 4.58
N ILE A 127 -5.52 -9.27 3.30
CA ILE A 127 -6.83 -9.30 2.64
C ILE A 127 -7.76 -10.32 3.33
N GLN A 128 -7.30 -11.55 3.55
CA GLN A 128 -8.08 -12.58 4.23
C GLN A 128 -8.54 -12.15 5.62
N ALA A 129 -7.64 -11.53 6.39
CA ALA A 129 -7.97 -11.06 7.73
C ALA A 129 -8.97 -9.89 7.71
N ALA A 130 -8.83 -8.94 6.78
CA ALA A 130 -9.67 -7.75 6.72
C ALA A 130 -11.08 -8.02 6.15
N LEU A 131 -11.21 -8.94 5.19
CA LEU A 131 -12.46 -9.19 4.43
C LEU A 131 -13.72 -9.40 5.28
N PRO A 132 -13.70 -10.11 6.43
CA PRO A 132 -14.88 -10.25 7.30
C PRO A 132 -15.34 -8.94 7.94
N HIS A 133 -14.49 -7.95 7.98
CA HIS A 133 -14.70 -6.67 8.65
C HIS A 133 -14.86 -5.49 7.69
N MET A 134 -14.91 -5.78 6.39
CA MET A 134 -15.14 -4.77 5.35
C MET A 134 -16.62 -4.63 5.02
N PRO A 135 -17.12 -3.39 4.79
CA PRO A 135 -18.50 -3.19 4.35
C PRO A 135 -18.73 -3.82 2.97
N ALA A 136 -19.86 -4.49 2.84
CA ALA A 136 -20.31 -5.09 1.58
C ALA A 136 -21.77 -4.67 1.31
N PRO A 137 -22.05 -3.72 0.40
CA PRO A 137 -21.08 -3.04 -0.49
C PRO A 137 -20.28 -1.93 0.18
N GLY A 138 -19.15 -1.57 -0.47
CA GLY A 138 -18.44 -0.34 -0.13
C GLY A 138 -16.95 -0.51 0.18
N GLY A 139 -16.49 -1.72 0.51
CA GLY A 139 -15.08 -1.99 0.80
C GLY A 139 -14.15 -1.66 -0.36
N ARG A 140 -12.93 -1.21 -0.03
CA ARG A 140 -11.89 -0.84 -1.00
C ARG A 140 -10.57 -1.50 -0.63
N ILE A 141 -9.95 -2.18 -1.59
CA ILE A 141 -8.61 -2.77 -1.44
C ILE A 141 -7.69 -2.14 -2.47
N VAL A 142 -6.59 -1.57 -2.00
CA VAL A 142 -5.54 -0.97 -2.84
C VAL A 142 -4.24 -1.72 -2.56
N ASN A 143 -3.77 -2.47 -3.55
CA ASN A 143 -2.52 -3.21 -3.48
C ASN A 143 -1.38 -2.46 -4.17
N PHE A 144 -0.14 -2.80 -3.83
CA PHE A 144 1.04 -2.18 -4.41
C PHE A 144 1.87 -3.17 -5.23
N SER A 145 1.89 -2.95 -6.55
CA SER A 145 2.82 -3.55 -7.51
C SER A 145 4.07 -2.67 -7.65
N SER A 146 4.65 -2.61 -8.84
CA SER A 146 5.80 -1.78 -9.21
C SER A 146 5.84 -1.63 -10.73
N GLY A 147 6.40 -0.56 -11.25
CA GLY A 147 6.77 -0.45 -12.66
C GLY A 147 7.70 -1.58 -13.12
N LEU A 148 8.50 -2.13 -12.21
CA LEU A 148 9.36 -3.29 -12.50
C LEU A 148 8.59 -4.61 -12.72
N ALA A 149 7.30 -4.67 -12.43
CA ALA A 149 6.47 -5.83 -12.77
C ALA A 149 6.30 -6.00 -14.29
N THR A 150 6.33 -4.90 -15.05
CA THR A 150 6.17 -4.88 -16.51
C THR A 150 7.46 -4.51 -17.24
N ARG A 151 8.37 -3.79 -16.60
CA ARG A 151 9.67 -3.35 -17.13
C ARG A 151 10.81 -3.74 -16.18
N PRO A 152 11.08 -5.05 -16.03
CA PRO A 152 12.13 -5.52 -15.12
C PRO A 152 13.51 -5.04 -15.57
N ILE A 153 14.41 -4.88 -14.60
CA ILE A 153 15.82 -4.60 -14.82
C ILE A 153 16.66 -5.84 -14.44
N PRO A 154 17.92 -5.94 -14.88
CA PRO A 154 18.81 -6.99 -14.42
C PRO A 154 18.80 -7.09 -12.88
N THR A 155 18.89 -8.30 -12.36
CA THR A 155 18.87 -8.66 -10.92
C THR A 155 17.52 -8.51 -10.21
N SER A 156 16.50 -7.92 -10.84
CA SER A 156 15.17 -7.71 -10.21
C SER A 156 14.20 -8.88 -10.37
N SER A 157 14.63 -10.02 -10.92
CA SER A 157 13.73 -11.11 -11.35
C SER A 157 12.72 -11.54 -10.28
N ILE A 158 13.16 -11.84 -9.05
CA ILE A 158 12.29 -12.31 -7.97
C ILE A 158 11.38 -11.18 -7.47
N TYR A 159 11.93 -9.98 -7.29
CA TYR A 159 11.11 -8.81 -6.93
C TYR A 159 10.04 -8.51 -7.98
N SER A 160 10.44 -8.43 -9.26
CA SER A 160 9.50 -8.16 -10.37
C SER A 160 8.42 -9.23 -10.47
N ALA A 161 8.78 -10.50 -10.32
CA ALA A 161 7.82 -11.61 -10.29
C ALA A 161 6.83 -11.46 -9.12
N SER A 162 7.31 -11.11 -7.91
CA SER A 162 6.43 -10.88 -6.76
C SER A 162 5.43 -9.75 -7.00
N LYS A 163 5.87 -8.66 -7.63
CA LYS A 163 5.02 -7.50 -7.93
C LYS A 163 4.05 -7.76 -9.09
N ALA A 164 4.44 -8.59 -10.07
CA ALA A 164 3.54 -9.09 -11.11
C ALA A 164 2.47 -10.03 -10.50
N ALA A 165 2.86 -10.89 -9.55
CA ALA A 165 1.94 -11.76 -8.83
C ALA A 165 0.86 -10.95 -8.09
N VAL A 166 1.22 -9.85 -7.42
CA VAL A 166 0.25 -8.97 -6.74
C VAL A 166 -0.72 -8.34 -7.73
N ALA A 167 -0.26 -7.92 -8.91
CA ALA A 167 -1.14 -7.35 -9.95
C ALA A 167 -2.14 -8.40 -10.47
N ALA A 168 -1.67 -9.62 -10.77
CA ALA A 168 -2.51 -10.72 -11.21
C ALA A 168 -3.52 -11.14 -10.13
N LEU A 169 -3.07 -11.27 -8.87
CA LEU A 169 -3.91 -11.54 -7.70
C LEU A 169 -5.04 -10.51 -7.58
N SER A 170 -4.70 -9.24 -7.68
CA SER A 170 -5.69 -8.14 -7.57
C SER A 170 -6.75 -8.22 -8.67
N HIS A 171 -6.35 -8.56 -9.90
CA HIS A 171 -7.27 -8.74 -11.01
C HIS A 171 -8.23 -9.93 -10.78
N ALA A 172 -7.74 -11.05 -10.25
CA ALA A 172 -8.57 -12.20 -9.90
C ALA A 172 -9.54 -11.86 -8.76
N LEU A 173 -9.04 -11.28 -7.67
CA LEU A 173 -9.84 -10.89 -6.51
C LEU A 173 -10.93 -9.86 -6.85
N ALA A 174 -10.70 -8.99 -7.82
CA ALA A 174 -11.73 -8.07 -8.29
C ALA A 174 -12.97 -8.79 -8.85
N LYS A 175 -12.78 -9.96 -9.47
CA LYS A 175 -13.89 -10.80 -9.95
C LYS A 175 -14.58 -11.57 -8.82
N GLU A 176 -13.80 -12.04 -7.85
CA GLU A 176 -14.32 -12.77 -6.69
C GLU A 176 -15.11 -11.86 -5.73
N LEU A 177 -14.62 -10.64 -5.50
CA LEU A 177 -15.17 -9.72 -4.52
C LEU A 177 -16.15 -8.70 -5.11
N GLY A 178 -16.17 -8.56 -6.44
CA GLY A 178 -17.10 -7.68 -7.16
C GLY A 178 -18.57 -7.93 -6.81
N PRO A 179 -19.07 -9.17 -6.75
CA PRO A 179 -20.45 -9.46 -6.32
C PRO A 179 -20.77 -8.98 -4.91
N ARG A 180 -19.77 -8.79 -4.05
CA ARG A 180 -19.92 -8.20 -2.72
C ARG A 180 -19.84 -6.67 -2.72
N GLY A 181 -19.65 -6.02 -3.87
CA GLY A 181 -19.45 -4.57 -3.99
C GLY A 181 -18.11 -4.08 -3.42
N ILE A 182 -17.10 -4.96 -3.32
CA ILE A 182 -15.75 -4.62 -2.86
C ILE A 182 -14.87 -4.47 -4.09
N SER A 183 -14.22 -3.30 -4.25
CA SER A 183 -13.27 -3.09 -5.34
C SER A 183 -11.85 -3.46 -4.92
N VAL A 184 -11.08 -4.00 -5.87
CA VAL A 184 -9.66 -4.34 -5.69
C VAL A 184 -8.88 -3.72 -6.85
N ASN A 185 -7.98 -2.79 -6.55
CA ASN A 185 -7.12 -2.15 -7.54
C ASN A 185 -5.66 -2.17 -7.09
N THR A 186 -4.76 -1.94 -8.01
CA THR A 186 -3.32 -1.95 -7.78
C THR A 186 -2.72 -0.63 -8.25
N ILE A 187 -1.79 -0.09 -7.47
CA ILE A 187 -0.90 1.00 -7.89
C ILE A 187 0.47 0.39 -8.19
N ALA A 188 1.06 0.76 -9.31
CA ALA A 188 2.41 0.37 -9.73
C ALA A 188 3.30 1.63 -9.82
N PRO A 189 3.95 2.04 -8.73
CA PRO A 189 4.81 3.21 -8.74
C PRO A 189 6.07 3.01 -9.59
N GLY A 190 6.56 4.09 -10.17
CA GLY A 190 7.94 4.22 -10.62
C GLY A 190 8.89 4.46 -9.45
N VAL A 191 9.98 5.20 -9.69
CA VAL A 191 10.93 5.57 -8.63
C VAL A 191 10.36 6.76 -7.85
N ILE A 192 10.10 6.52 -6.56
CA ILE A 192 9.56 7.51 -5.62
C ILE A 192 10.65 7.81 -4.56
N GLU A 193 10.85 9.06 -4.25
CA GLU A 193 11.82 9.50 -3.23
C GLU A 193 11.36 9.07 -1.83
N THR A 194 12.10 8.10 -1.27
CA THR A 194 11.85 7.49 0.04
C THR A 194 13.18 6.96 0.59
N GLU A 195 13.19 6.55 1.86
CA GLU A 195 14.37 5.87 2.44
C GLU A 195 14.80 4.63 1.63
N MET A 196 13.84 3.90 1.03
CA MET A 196 14.11 2.71 0.22
C MET A 196 14.90 3.01 -1.06
N THR A 197 14.77 4.21 -1.60
CA THR A 197 15.35 4.61 -2.88
C THR A 197 16.55 5.55 -2.73
N THR A 198 16.98 5.87 -1.51
CA THR A 198 18.06 6.83 -1.23
C THR A 198 19.36 6.47 -1.98
N GLU A 199 19.79 5.20 -1.92
CA GLU A 199 21.04 4.76 -2.55
C GLU A 199 20.96 4.84 -4.08
N ILE A 200 19.88 4.32 -4.68
CA ILE A 200 19.71 4.35 -6.15
C ILE A 200 19.58 5.79 -6.67
N LEU A 201 18.98 6.68 -5.89
CA LEU A 201 18.86 8.09 -6.26
C LEU A 201 20.22 8.82 -6.17
N ALA A 202 21.04 8.48 -5.18
CA ALA A 202 22.39 9.01 -5.08
C ALA A 202 23.27 8.58 -6.27
N GLU A 203 23.13 7.31 -6.72
CA GLU A 203 23.95 6.77 -7.81
C GLU A 203 23.42 7.13 -9.21
N ARG A 204 22.11 7.12 -9.41
CA ARG A 204 21.47 7.16 -10.76
C ARG A 204 20.36 8.20 -10.88
N GLY A 205 20.16 9.06 -9.89
CA GLY A 205 19.06 10.02 -9.86
C GLY A 205 18.95 10.87 -11.12
N ALA A 206 20.07 11.41 -11.61
CA ALA A 206 20.09 12.21 -12.85
C ALA A 206 19.63 11.40 -14.08
N ASN A 207 20.05 10.14 -14.20
CA ASN A 207 19.65 9.28 -15.30
C ASN A 207 18.16 8.91 -15.21
N ILE A 208 17.64 8.66 -13.99
CA ILE A 208 16.23 8.37 -13.77
C ILE A 208 15.38 9.58 -14.16
N VAL A 209 15.77 10.79 -13.76
CA VAL A 209 15.12 12.04 -14.16
C VAL A 209 15.13 12.21 -15.69
N ALA A 210 16.26 11.96 -16.33
CA ALA A 210 16.41 12.10 -17.78
C ALA A 210 15.51 11.11 -18.56
N MET A 211 15.25 9.92 -17.99
CA MET A 211 14.35 8.91 -18.60
C MET A 211 12.88 9.12 -18.24
N THR A 212 12.57 10.00 -17.28
CA THR A 212 11.20 10.25 -16.83
C THR A 212 10.59 11.40 -17.62
N PRO A 213 9.56 11.19 -18.45
CA PRO A 213 8.94 12.25 -19.25
C PRO A 213 8.49 13.48 -18.47
N LEU A 214 8.03 13.30 -17.21
CA LEU A 214 7.70 14.42 -16.32
C LEU A 214 8.93 15.14 -15.73
N GLY A 215 10.16 14.72 -16.06
CA GLY A 215 11.40 15.41 -15.74
C GLY A 215 11.77 15.47 -14.26
N ARG A 216 11.24 14.61 -13.42
CA ARG A 216 11.53 14.57 -11.98
C ARG A 216 11.36 13.18 -11.38
N ILE A 217 11.92 13.00 -10.19
CA ILE A 217 11.61 11.86 -9.33
C ILE A 217 10.20 12.01 -8.74
N GLY A 218 9.47 10.91 -8.63
CA GLY A 218 8.17 10.91 -7.98
C GLY A 218 8.28 11.18 -6.47
N GLN A 219 7.25 11.81 -5.92
CA GLN A 219 7.13 12.08 -4.48
C GLN A 219 6.03 11.19 -3.87
N THR A 220 6.04 11.01 -2.56
CA THR A 220 5.00 10.22 -1.87
C THR A 220 3.60 10.76 -2.12
N ASP A 221 3.47 12.08 -2.31
CA ASP A 221 2.19 12.74 -2.58
C ASP A 221 1.64 12.42 -3.97
N ASP A 222 2.50 12.14 -4.96
CA ASP A 222 2.06 11.66 -6.29
C ASP A 222 1.31 10.33 -6.19
N ILE A 223 1.65 9.51 -5.20
CA ILE A 223 1.06 8.18 -4.99
C ILE A 223 -0.12 8.24 -4.02
N SER A 224 -0.02 9.05 -2.96
CA SER A 224 -1.06 9.13 -1.94
C SER A 224 -2.39 9.67 -2.49
N GLY A 225 -2.34 10.59 -3.45
CA GLY A 225 -3.52 11.10 -4.17
C GLY A 225 -4.24 10.01 -4.98
N ILE A 226 -3.48 9.12 -5.64
CA ILE A 226 -4.05 7.99 -6.39
C ILE A 226 -4.71 6.99 -5.44
N ALA A 227 -4.06 6.66 -4.31
CA ALA A 227 -4.61 5.76 -3.31
C ALA A 227 -5.93 6.30 -2.73
N LEU A 228 -5.98 7.59 -2.42
CA LEU A 228 -7.20 8.25 -1.94
C LEU A 228 -8.30 8.25 -2.99
N PHE A 229 -7.99 8.56 -4.24
CA PHE A 229 -8.96 8.50 -5.35
C PHE A 229 -9.56 7.09 -5.48
N LEU A 230 -8.73 6.04 -5.46
CA LEU A 230 -9.19 4.65 -5.56
C LEU A 230 -10.07 4.22 -4.37
N ALA A 231 -9.91 4.86 -3.21
CA ALA A 231 -10.74 4.65 -2.03
C ALA A 231 -12.03 5.51 -2.04
N SER A 232 -12.14 6.48 -2.93
CA SER A 232 -13.25 7.42 -2.98
C SER A 232 -14.48 6.88 -3.72
N PRO A 233 -15.65 7.51 -3.58
CA PRO A 233 -16.85 7.21 -4.38
C PRO A 233 -16.66 7.45 -5.88
N ASP A 234 -15.73 8.32 -6.30
CA ASP A 234 -15.47 8.62 -7.70
C ASP A 234 -14.85 7.44 -8.44
N ALA A 235 -14.16 6.54 -7.72
CA ALA A 235 -13.61 5.30 -8.26
C ALA A 235 -14.59 4.10 -8.21
N LYS A 236 -15.88 4.32 -7.96
CA LYS A 236 -16.88 3.23 -7.75
C LYS A 236 -17.02 2.26 -8.94
N TRP A 237 -16.62 2.67 -10.14
CA TRP A 237 -16.66 1.83 -11.36
C TRP A 237 -15.28 1.28 -11.76
N LEU A 238 -14.28 1.42 -10.86
CA LEU A 238 -12.92 0.93 -11.08
C LEU A 238 -12.65 -0.27 -10.17
N THR A 239 -12.38 -1.42 -10.79
CA THR A 239 -11.91 -2.62 -10.09
C THR A 239 -11.07 -3.49 -11.02
N GLY A 240 -10.11 -4.25 -10.49
CA GLY A 240 -9.24 -5.13 -11.23
C GLY A 240 -8.21 -4.41 -12.10
N ARG A 241 -7.90 -3.14 -11.82
CA ARG A 241 -6.97 -2.34 -12.63
C ARG A 241 -5.64 -2.14 -11.93
N THR A 242 -4.58 -2.10 -12.73
CA THR A 242 -3.26 -1.66 -12.29
C THR A 242 -3.00 -0.27 -12.88
N PHE A 243 -2.83 0.70 -11.99
CA PHE A 243 -2.53 2.10 -12.33
C PHE A 243 -1.03 2.32 -12.22
N ILE A 244 -0.38 2.49 -13.36
CA ILE A 244 1.04 2.81 -13.40
C ILE A 244 1.20 4.30 -13.08
N ALA A 245 2.06 4.61 -12.10
CA ALA A 245 2.33 5.97 -11.62
C ALA A 245 3.84 6.18 -11.58
N ASP A 246 4.43 6.41 -12.75
CA ASP A 246 5.88 6.41 -12.96
C ASP A 246 6.40 7.63 -13.74
N GLY A 247 5.57 8.65 -13.89
CA GLY A 247 5.93 9.86 -14.63
C GLY A 247 6.05 9.65 -16.14
N GLY A 248 5.53 8.53 -16.68
CA GLY A 248 5.51 8.22 -18.10
C GLY A 248 6.70 7.38 -18.58
N VAL A 249 7.43 6.73 -17.65
CA VAL A 249 8.62 5.91 -17.99
C VAL A 249 8.23 4.61 -18.73
N SER A 250 7.06 4.03 -18.47
CA SER A 250 6.59 2.77 -19.08
C SER A 250 5.69 2.96 -20.29
#